data_9849eed7d414300f96d975b0458f99c1
#
_entry.id   9849eed7d414300f96d975b0458f99c1
#
_cell.length_a   1.000
_cell.length_b   1.000
_cell.length_c   1.000
_cell.angle_alpha   90.00
_cell.angle_beta   90.00
_cell.angle_gamma   90.00
#
_symmetry.space_group_name_H-M   'P 1'
#
loop_
_entity.id
_entity.type
_entity.pdbx_description
1 polymer ?
#
loop_
_entity_poly.entity_id
_entity_poly.type
_entity_poly.pdbx_seq_one_letter_code
_entity_poly.pdbx_strand_id
1 'polypeptide(L)'
;MVIGRDRCYDIFRSNGLCQRTSRKRPKTTNSNHNYYIYPDLLNVAPKFVATRLGAMVVADITYVNTGQGWAYLSLLTDASSRAIVGYALYKTLETEGPLKALEMAISFYEKYHIDMSTLIHHSDRGVQYCSNKYVERLKEHQINISMTQCGDPLHLSLIHISEPTRLGMI
;
A
#
# COMPACT_ATOMS: atom_id res chain seq x y z
N MET A 1 -7.06 18.97 40.42
CA MET A 1 -5.88 19.75 39.92
C MET A 1 -5.68 19.35 38.44
N VAL A 2 -5.90 20.27 37.53
CA VAL A 2 -5.71 20.00 36.09
C VAL A 2 -4.24 20.24 35.75
N ILE A 3 -3.54 19.21 35.29
CA ILE A 3 -2.14 19.32 34.87
C ILE A 3 -2.13 19.76 33.42
N GLY A 4 -1.48 20.89 33.12
CA GLY A 4 -1.30 21.38 31.76
C GLY A 4 -0.43 20.42 30.91
N ARG A 5 -0.62 20.44 29.60
CA ARG A 5 0.07 19.58 28.62
C ARG A 5 1.60 19.61 28.76
N ASP A 6 2.19 20.78 28.93
CA ASP A 6 3.65 20.94 29.01
C ASP A 6 4.21 20.28 30.26
N ARG A 7 3.51 20.43 31.39
CA ARG A 7 3.89 19.79 32.65
C ARG A 7 3.78 18.26 32.59
N CYS A 8 2.80 17.70 31.85
CA CYS A 8 2.74 16.27 31.55
C CYS A 8 3.96 15.82 30.75
N TYR A 9 4.35 16.58 29.74
CA TYR A 9 5.52 16.29 28.92
C TYR A 9 6.82 16.29 29.73
N ASP A 10 6.99 17.24 30.65
CA ASP A 10 8.16 17.31 31.52
C ASP A 10 8.24 16.13 32.49
N ILE A 11 7.09 15.72 33.05
CA ILE A 11 7.00 14.53 33.90
C ILE A 11 7.35 13.27 33.10
N PHE A 12 6.85 13.11 31.89
CA PHE A 12 7.17 11.96 31.06
C PHE A 12 8.65 11.92 30.65
N ARG A 13 9.22 13.08 30.33
CA ARG A 13 10.64 13.20 29.98
C ARG A 13 11.55 12.88 31.15
N SER A 14 11.25 13.42 32.35
CA SER A 14 12.06 13.19 33.55
C SER A 14 12.02 11.74 34.06
N ASN A 15 10.92 11.02 33.76
CA ASN A 15 10.76 9.61 34.13
C ASN A 15 11.12 8.63 32.99
N GLY A 16 11.70 9.11 31.88
CA GLY A 16 12.10 8.24 30.78
C GLY A 16 10.93 7.60 30.00
N LEU A 17 9.70 8.10 30.20
CA LEU A 17 8.48 7.59 29.58
C LEU A 17 8.22 8.18 28.18
N CYS A 18 9.05 9.15 27.75
CA CYS A 18 8.97 9.65 26.39
C CYS A 18 9.49 8.60 25.40
N GLN A 19 8.65 8.25 24.43
CA GLN A 19 9.07 7.41 23.33
C GLN A 19 10.24 8.07 22.59
N ARG A 20 11.36 7.37 22.41
CA ARG A 20 12.48 7.89 21.61
C ARG A 20 11.93 8.18 20.21
N THR A 21 12.08 9.41 19.74
CA THR A 21 11.76 9.77 18.36
C THR A 21 12.55 8.84 17.45
N SER A 22 11.86 7.95 16.74
CA SER A 22 12.49 7.09 15.76
C SER A 22 13.20 7.99 14.74
N ARG A 23 14.42 7.61 14.35
CA ARG A 23 15.13 8.29 13.25
C ARG A 23 14.16 8.42 12.08
N LYS A 24 14.11 9.60 11.44
CA LYS A 24 13.28 9.83 10.24
C LYS A 24 13.46 8.65 9.31
N ARG A 25 12.36 7.92 9.04
CA ARG A 25 12.40 6.82 8.08
C ARG A 25 12.85 7.38 6.74
N PRO A 26 13.78 6.73 6.02
CA PRO A 26 14.14 7.18 4.69
C PRO A 26 12.89 7.28 3.83
N LYS A 27 12.83 8.29 2.96
CA LYS A 27 11.73 8.49 2.02
C LYS A 27 11.77 7.35 1.02
N THR A 28 10.84 6.42 1.11
CA THR A 28 10.88 5.12 0.42
C THR A 28 10.21 5.15 -0.95
N THR A 29 9.31 6.11 -1.19
CA THR A 29 8.59 6.23 -2.46
C THR A 29 9.24 7.32 -3.31
N ASN A 30 9.76 6.96 -4.47
CA ASN A 30 10.19 7.92 -5.48
C ASN A 30 8.98 8.29 -6.35
N SER A 31 8.29 9.38 -5.97
CA SER A 31 7.15 9.92 -6.72
C SER A 31 7.56 11.01 -7.73
N ASN A 32 8.85 11.34 -7.81
CA ASN A 32 9.35 12.37 -8.72
C ASN A 32 9.90 11.71 -9.99
N HIS A 33 8.99 11.36 -10.89
CA HIS A 33 9.28 10.72 -12.17
C HIS A 33 8.38 11.28 -13.28
N ASN A 34 8.73 11.04 -14.54
CA ASN A 34 8.02 11.56 -15.71
C ASN A 34 6.92 10.63 -16.24
N TYR A 35 6.57 9.56 -15.53
CA TYR A 35 5.46 8.69 -15.92
C TYR A 35 4.11 9.37 -15.72
N TYR A 36 3.12 8.94 -16.50
CA TYR A 36 1.74 9.40 -16.34
C TYR A 36 1.18 8.92 -14.99
N ILE A 37 0.52 9.84 -14.26
CA ILE A 37 -0.14 9.58 -12.99
C ILE A 37 -1.64 9.44 -13.25
N TYR A 38 -2.20 8.31 -12.89
CA TYR A 38 -3.62 8.03 -13.05
C TYR A 38 -4.46 8.73 -11.97
N PRO A 39 -5.72 9.10 -12.28
CA PRO A 39 -6.59 9.76 -11.32
C PRO A 39 -6.93 8.83 -10.15
N ASP A 40 -7.27 9.44 -9.01
CA ASP A 40 -7.80 8.73 -7.84
C ASP A 40 -9.29 8.46 -8.03
N LEU A 41 -9.63 7.24 -8.39
CA LEU A 41 -11.02 6.81 -8.60
C LEU A 41 -11.79 6.61 -7.30
N LEU A 42 -11.12 6.59 -6.14
CA LEU A 42 -11.76 6.35 -4.84
C LEU A 42 -12.33 7.64 -4.23
N ASN A 43 -11.77 8.79 -4.60
CA ASN A 43 -12.19 10.10 -4.09
C ASN A 43 -13.26 10.80 -4.95
N VAL A 44 -13.75 10.13 -5.99
CA VAL A 44 -14.88 10.65 -6.78
C VAL A 44 -16.18 10.33 -6.04
N ALA A 45 -17.08 11.33 -5.92
CA ALA A 45 -18.37 11.13 -5.28
C ALA A 45 -19.34 10.34 -6.22
N PRO A 46 -20.05 9.32 -5.71
CA PRO A 46 -20.05 8.78 -4.35
C PRO A 46 -18.75 8.00 -4.05
N LYS A 47 -18.27 8.05 -2.80
CA LYS A 47 -17.05 7.30 -2.42
C LYS A 47 -17.19 5.83 -2.80
N PHE A 48 -16.15 5.33 -3.48
CA PHE A 48 -16.09 3.93 -3.85
C PHE A 48 -15.99 3.02 -2.61
N VAL A 49 -16.80 1.98 -2.55
CA VAL A 49 -16.78 0.95 -1.50
C VAL A 49 -16.66 -0.41 -2.17
N ALA A 50 -15.63 -1.17 -1.82
CA ALA A 50 -15.44 -2.53 -2.32
C ALA A 50 -16.41 -3.48 -1.61
N THR A 51 -17.49 -3.89 -2.28
CA THR A 51 -18.55 -4.73 -1.70
C THR A 51 -18.45 -6.21 -2.10
N ARG A 52 -17.60 -6.55 -3.07
CA ARG A 52 -17.42 -7.92 -3.56
C ARG A 52 -15.96 -8.21 -3.87
N LEU A 53 -15.59 -9.48 -3.86
CA LEU A 53 -14.29 -9.95 -4.33
C LEU A 53 -14.05 -9.51 -5.78
N GLY A 54 -12.87 -8.98 -6.07
CA GLY A 54 -12.52 -8.45 -7.38
C GLY A 54 -13.14 -7.07 -7.70
N ALA A 55 -13.68 -6.35 -6.71
CA ALA A 55 -14.08 -4.96 -6.92
C ALA A 55 -12.90 -4.01 -6.87
N MET A 56 -11.96 -4.23 -5.95
CA MET A 56 -10.76 -3.43 -5.82
C MET A 56 -9.61 -4.26 -5.23
N VAL A 57 -8.43 -4.09 -5.78
CA VAL A 57 -7.16 -4.60 -5.23
C VAL A 57 -6.25 -3.41 -4.87
N VAL A 58 -5.67 -3.47 -3.69
CA VAL A 58 -4.71 -2.47 -3.20
C VAL A 58 -3.31 -3.06 -3.30
N ALA A 59 -2.40 -2.31 -3.94
CA ALA A 59 -1.01 -2.69 -4.11
C ALA A 59 -0.11 -1.83 -3.23
N ASP A 60 0.81 -2.48 -2.51
CA ASP A 60 1.79 -1.82 -1.64
C ASP A 60 3.12 -2.59 -1.63
N ILE A 61 4.22 -1.89 -1.31
CA ILE A 61 5.55 -2.48 -1.14
C ILE A 61 6.02 -2.25 0.28
N THR A 62 6.20 -3.34 1.01
CA THR A 62 6.70 -3.33 2.38
C THR A 62 8.18 -3.72 2.43
N TYR A 63 8.96 -2.99 3.22
CA TYR A 63 10.37 -3.25 3.45
C TYR A 63 10.54 -4.29 4.55
N VAL A 64 11.17 -5.40 4.22
CA VAL A 64 11.42 -6.50 5.17
C VAL A 64 12.91 -6.55 5.47
N ASN A 65 13.27 -6.42 6.75
CA ASN A 65 14.66 -6.62 7.17
C ASN A 65 14.90 -8.12 7.33
N THR A 66 15.83 -8.63 6.55
CA THR A 66 16.29 -10.02 6.63
C THR A 66 17.68 -10.10 7.24
N GLY A 67 18.10 -11.25 7.71
CA GLY A 67 19.47 -11.44 8.22
C GLY A 67 20.58 -11.17 7.19
N GLN A 68 20.22 -11.04 5.90
CA GLN A 68 21.13 -10.76 4.78
C GLN A 68 20.96 -9.35 4.18
N GLY A 69 20.15 -8.48 4.80
CA GLY A 69 19.86 -7.13 4.34
C GLY A 69 18.37 -6.88 4.08
N TRP A 70 18.08 -5.81 3.36
CA TRP A 70 16.71 -5.43 3.04
C TRP A 70 16.17 -6.25 1.87
N ALA A 71 14.91 -6.66 2.00
CA ALA A 71 14.10 -7.22 0.93
C ALA A 71 12.81 -6.40 0.78
N TYR A 72 12.17 -6.48 -0.37
CA TYR A 72 11.00 -5.71 -0.75
C TYR A 72 9.87 -6.69 -1.03
N LEU A 73 8.85 -6.65 -0.18
CA LEU A 73 7.67 -7.49 -0.31
C LEU A 73 6.57 -6.68 -1.01
N SER A 74 6.29 -7.02 -2.25
CA SER A 74 5.13 -6.48 -2.98
C SER A 74 3.91 -7.30 -2.62
N LEU A 75 2.84 -6.63 -2.22
CA LEU A 75 1.56 -7.23 -1.82
C LEU A 75 0.43 -6.67 -2.66
N LEU A 76 -0.46 -7.54 -3.11
CA LEU A 76 -1.76 -7.18 -3.66
C LEU A 76 -2.85 -7.78 -2.76
N THR A 77 -3.64 -6.91 -2.16
CA THR A 77 -4.70 -7.27 -1.21
C THR A 77 -6.06 -6.89 -1.77
N ASP A 78 -6.97 -7.84 -1.88
CA ASP A 78 -8.35 -7.54 -2.23
C ASP A 78 -9.04 -6.79 -1.08
N ALA A 79 -9.59 -5.63 -1.39
CA ALA A 79 -10.11 -4.71 -0.36
C ALA A 79 -11.40 -5.20 0.31
N SER A 80 -12.19 -6.01 -0.38
CA SER A 80 -13.44 -6.57 0.15
C SER A 80 -13.19 -7.75 1.07
N SER A 81 -12.47 -8.75 0.58
CA SER A 81 -12.19 -9.99 1.31
C SER A 81 -11.01 -9.90 2.26
N ARG A 82 -10.14 -8.90 2.07
CA ARG A 82 -8.83 -8.75 2.74
C ARG A 82 -7.85 -9.89 2.46
N ALA A 83 -8.13 -10.69 1.46
CA ALA A 83 -7.25 -11.76 1.03
C ALA A 83 -6.05 -11.18 0.29
N ILE A 84 -4.86 -11.71 0.55
CA ILE A 84 -3.68 -11.46 -0.26
C ILE A 84 -3.82 -12.30 -1.52
N VAL A 85 -4.09 -11.64 -2.65
CA VAL A 85 -4.32 -12.29 -3.95
C VAL A 85 -3.04 -12.40 -4.78
N GLY A 86 -2.03 -11.60 -4.45
CA GLY A 86 -0.71 -11.67 -5.08
C GLY A 86 0.39 -11.17 -4.16
N TYR A 87 1.55 -11.82 -4.22
CA TYR A 87 2.74 -11.37 -3.48
C TYR A 87 4.02 -11.78 -4.19
N ALA A 88 5.08 -10.99 -3.96
CA ALA A 88 6.43 -11.34 -4.40
C ALA A 88 7.48 -10.70 -3.48
N LEU A 89 8.53 -11.44 -3.15
CA LEU A 89 9.66 -10.96 -2.35
C LEU A 89 10.89 -10.82 -3.25
N TYR A 90 11.47 -9.62 -3.28
CA TYR A 90 12.63 -9.30 -4.11
C TYR A 90 13.74 -8.61 -3.30
N LYS A 91 14.98 -8.76 -3.77
CA LYS A 91 16.16 -8.08 -3.17
C LYS A 91 16.30 -6.63 -3.64
N THR A 92 15.67 -6.28 -4.76
CA THR A 92 15.72 -4.95 -5.38
C THR A 92 14.34 -4.32 -5.42
N LEU A 93 14.28 -2.98 -5.45
CA LEU A 93 13.04 -2.21 -5.54
C LEU A 93 12.69 -1.91 -7.01
N GLU A 94 12.85 -2.87 -7.88
CA GLU A 94 12.53 -2.77 -9.29
C GLU A 94 11.09 -3.18 -9.59
N THR A 95 10.64 -2.97 -10.83
CA THR A 95 9.25 -3.27 -11.26
C THR A 95 8.94 -4.76 -11.31
N GLU A 96 9.97 -5.62 -11.38
CA GLU A 96 9.81 -7.08 -11.48
C GLU A 96 9.08 -7.69 -10.27
N GLY A 97 9.34 -7.20 -9.07
CA GLY A 97 8.65 -7.65 -7.85
C GLY A 97 7.15 -7.39 -7.91
N PRO A 98 6.73 -6.12 -8.02
CA PRO A 98 5.32 -5.76 -8.22
C PRO A 98 4.65 -6.47 -9.40
N LEU A 99 5.35 -6.61 -10.54
CA LEU A 99 4.82 -7.28 -11.72
C LEU A 99 4.52 -8.76 -11.44
N LYS A 100 5.42 -9.46 -10.76
CA LYS A 100 5.22 -10.86 -10.38
C LYS A 100 4.06 -11.04 -9.40
N ALA A 101 3.89 -10.12 -8.46
CA ALA A 101 2.75 -10.10 -7.56
C ALA A 101 1.43 -9.86 -8.33
N LEU A 102 1.45 -8.98 -9.35
CA LEU A 102 0.31 -8.75 -10.23
C LEU A 102 -0.07 -9.98 -11.04
N GLU A 103 0.91 -10.69 -11.64
CA GLU A 103 0.67 -11.93 -12.36
C GLU A 103 0.00 -13.01 -11.49
N MET A 104 0.44 -13.11 -10.23
CA MET A 104 -0.19 -14.01 -9.28
C MET A 104 -1.64 -13.63 -8.99
N ALA A 105 -1.92 -12.33 -8.83
CA ALA A 105 -3.27 -11.83 -8.59
C ALA A 105 -4.19 -12.06 -9.81
N ILE A 106 -3.69 -11.82 -11.01
CA ILE A 106 -4.41 -12.10 -12.26
C ILE A 106 -4.78 -13.60 -12.32
N SER A 107 -3.80 -14.48 -12.14
CA SER A 107 -4.02 -15.93 -12.14
C SER A 107 -5.02 -16.37 -11.06
N PHE A 108 -5.01 -15.70 -9.91
CA PHE A 108 -6.00 -15.94 -8.86
C PHE A 108 -7.41 -15.58 -9.34
N TYR A 109 -7.61 -14.40 -9.91
CA TYR A 109 -8.93 -13.95 -10.39
C TYR A 109 -9.43 -14.81 -11.58
N GLU A 110 -8.56 -15.19 -12.49
CA GLU A 110 -8.87 -16.13 -13.60
C GLU A 110 -9.32 -17.49 -13.07
N LYS A 111 -8.56 -18.06 -12.13
CA LYS A 111 -8.89 -19.36 -11.51
C LYS A 111 -10.28 -19.39 -10.88
N TYR A 112 -10.70 -18.28 -10.30
CA TYR A 112 -12.01 -18.16 -9.66
C TYR A 112 -13.08 -17.52 -10.56
N HIS A 113 -12.80 -17.35 -11.85
CA HIS A 113 -13.70 -16.77 -12.86
C HIS A 113 -14.25 -15.40 -12.46
N ILE A 114 -13.41 -14.56 -11.85
CA ILE A 114 -13.77 -13.22 -11.43
C ILE A 114 -13.52 -12.27 -12.61
N ASP A 115 -14.55 -11.51 -12.98
CA ASP A 115 -14.45 -10.49 -14.02
C ASP A 115 -13.55 -9.33 -13.56
N MET A 116 -12.41 -9.16 -14.25
CA MET A 116 -11.43 -8.11 -13.97
C MET A 116 -11.75 -6.80 -14.71
N SER A 117 -12.68 -6.76 -15.65
CA SER A 117 -13.00 -5.52 -16.40
C SER A 117 -13.54 -4.39 -15.51
N THR A 118 -14.12 -4.75 -14.37
CA THR A 118 -14.62 -3.82 -13.35
C THR A 118 -13.68 -3.68 -12.14
N LEU A 119 -12.56 -4.43 -12.10
CA LEU A 119 -11.58 -4.38 -11.03
C LEU A 119 -10.85 -3.03 -11.05
N ILE A 120 -10.73 -2.41 -9.89
CA ILE A 120 -9.89 -1.23 -9.69
C ILE A 120 -8.59 -1.67 -9.01
N HIS A 121 -7.46 -1.40 -9.67
CA HIS A 121 -6.13 -1.51 -9.07
C HIS A 121 -5.76 -0.16 -8.46
N HIS A 122 -5.63 -0.10 -7.15
CA HIS A 122 -5.27 1.12 -6.43
C HIS A 122 -3.86 1.00 -5.82
N SER A 123 -3.01 2.00 -6.08
CA SER A 123 -1.63 2.05 -5.57
C SER A 123 -1.22 3.46 -5.17
N ASP A 124 -0.03 3.58 -4.57
CA ASP A 124 0.66 4.86 -4.47
C ASP A 124 1.22 5.28 -5.85
N ARG A 125 1.91 6.45 -5.89
CA ARG A 125 2.57 6.98 -7.10
C ARG A 125 4.01 6.51 -7.23
N GLY A 126 4.35 5.35 -6.70
CA GLY A 126 5.69 4.79 -6.83
C GLY A 126 6.05 4.51 -8.28
N VAL A 127 7.31 4.76 -8.64
CA VAL A 127 7.84 4.54 -10.00
C VAL A 127 7.54 3.14 -10.53
N GLN A 128 7.47 2.14 -9.64
CA GLN A 128 7.19 0.75 -9.97
C GLN A 128 5.80 0.57 -10.58
N TYR A 129 4.78 1.20 -9.95
CA TYR A 129 3.38 1.13 -10.39
C TYR A 129 3.07 2.02 -11.58
N CYS A 130 3.87 3.09 -11.77
CA CYS A 130 3.75 4.00 -12.92
C CYS A 130 4.53 3.51 -14.14
N SER A 131 5.36 2.48 -14.02
CA SER A 131 6.19 1.98 -15.12
C SER A 131 5.35 1.46 -16.28
N ASN A 132 5.80 1.66 -17.52
CA ASN A 132 5.07 1.24 -18.71
C ASN A 132 4.73 -0.25 -18.67
N LYS A 133 5.69 -1.11 -18.30
CA LYS A 133 5.47 -2.56 -18.18
C LYS A 133 4.32 -2.93 -17.26
N TYR A 134 4.25 -2.28 -16.10
CA TYR A 134 3.21 -2.55 -15.12
C TYR A 134 1.84 -2.06 -15.59
N VAL A 135 1.79 -0.85 -16.14
CA VAL A 135 0.57 -0.24 -16.67
C VAL A 135 0.04 -1.00 -17.90
N GLU A 136 0.92 -1.40 -18.83
CA GLU A 136 0.55 -2.22 -20.00
C GLU A 136 -0.12 -3.51 -19.54
N ARG A 137 0.45 -4.18 -18.54
CA ARG A 137 -0.11 -5.43 -18.03
C ARG A 137 -1.50 -5.26 -17.40
N LEU A 138 -1.74 -4.16 -16.67
CA LEU A 138 -3.08 -3.83 -16.17
C LEU A 138 -4.09 -3.59 -17.31
N LYS A 139 -3.66 -2.88 -18.36
CA LYS A 139 -4.51 -2.58 -19.53
C LYS A 139 -4.84 -3.82 -20.35
N GLU A 140 -3.91 -4.75 -20.51
CA GLU A 140 -4.15 -6.03 -21.21
C GLU A 140 -5.32 -6.81 -20.59
N HIS A 141 -5.47 -6.74 -19.26
CA HIS A 141 -6.58 -7.36 -18.53
C HIS A 141 -7.76 -6.43 -18.28
N GLN A 142 -7.78 -5.23 -18.91
CA GLN A 142 -8.85 -4.23 -18.79
C GLN A 142 -9.08 -3.75 -17.35
N ILE A 143 -8.05 -3.86 -16.48
CA ILE A 143 -8.12 -3.43 -15.08
C ILE A 143 -8.05 -1.90 -15.01
N ASN A 144 -8.97 -1.30 -14.24
CA ASN A 144 -9.01 0.15 -14.05
C ASN A 144 -7.89 0.59 -13.09
N ILE A 145 -7.14 1.63 -13.47
CA ILE A 145 -5.98 2.10 -12.72
C ILE A 145 -6.38 3.33 -11.88
N SER A 146 -6.08 3.26 -10.60
CA SER A 146 -6.31 4.34 -9.63
C SER A 146 -5.04 4.58 -8.82
N MET A 147 -4.67 5.85 -8.60
CA MET A 147 -3.50 6.22 -7.81
C MET A 147 -3.86 7.31 -6.80
N THR A 148 -3.28 7.25 -5.61
CA THR A 148 -3.50 8.27 -4.57
C THR A 148 -3.12 9.67 -5.05
N GLN A 149 -3.90 10.71 -4.75
CA GLN A 149 -3.61 12.09 -5.19
C GLN A 149 -2.55 12.78 -4.34
N CYS A 150 -2.48 12.46 -3.06
CA CYS A 150 -1.50 13.03 -2.13
C CYS A 150 -0.65 11.92 -1.53
N GLY A 151 0.65 12.20 -1.33
CA GLY A 151 1.53 11.36 -0.49
C GLY A 151 1.16 11.43 1.01
N ASP A 152 -0.10 11.72 1.33
CA ASP A 152 -0.59 11.75 2.70
C ASP A 152 -0.92 10.31 3.14
N PRO A 153 -0.24 9.80 4.18
CA PRO A 153 -0.50 8.47 4.73
C PRO A 153 -1.95 8.23 5.15
N LEU A 154 -2.72 9.29 5.41
CA LEU A 154 -4.14 9.19 5.79
C LEU A 154 -5.05 8.81 4.60
N HIS A 155 -4.65 9.11 3.36
CA HIS A 155 -5.38 8.64 2.17
C HIS A 155 -5.10 7.17 1.85
N LEU A 156 -3.98 6.63 2.32
CA LEU A 156 -3.68 5.20 2.37
C LEU A 156 -4.39 4.48 3.53
N SER A 157 -5.31 5.13 4.23
CA SER A 157 -6.04 4.55 5.37
C SER A 157 -6.92 3.35 4.99
N LEU A 158 -7.18 3.12 3.71
CA LEU A 158 -7.66 1.83 3.21
C LEU A 158 -6.58 0.74 3.36
N ILE A 159 -5.30 1.09 3.40
CA ILE A 159 -4.15 0.21 3.67
C ILE A 159 -4.06 -0.13 5.17
N HIS A 160 -4.61 0.67 6.08
CA HIS A 160 -4.79 0.28 7.49
C HIS A 160 -5.69 -0.94 7.68
N ILE A 161 -6.38 -1.38 6.63
CA ILE A 161 -7.07 -2.66 6.60
C ILE A 161 -6.06 -3.82 6.61
N SER A 162 -4.85 -3.64 6.10
CA SER A 162 -3.82 -4.69 6.03
C SER A 162 -2.77 -4.64 7.16
N GLU A 163 -2.69 -3.55 7.93
CA GLU A 163 -1.94 -3.62 9.19
C GLU A 163 -2.83 -4.27 10.25
N PRO A 164 -2.51 -5.51 10.70
CA PRO A 164 -3.11 -6.01 11.91
C PRO A 164 -2.80 -4.98 12.99
N THR A 165 -3.83 -4.44 13.61
CA THR A 165 -3.73 -3.63 14.81
C THR A 165 -2.57 -4.20 15.63
N ARG A 166 -1.51 -3.44 15.85
CA ARG A 166 -0.52 -3.72 16.87
C ARG A 166 -1.23 -3.64 18.23
N LEU A 167 -2.06 -4.63 18.49
CA LEU A 167 -2.55 -4.93 19.81
C LEU A 167 -1.33 -5.37 20.62
N GLY A 168 -0.87 -4.45 21.45
CA GLY A 168 -0.13 -4.65 22.65
C GLY A 168 0.72 -5.94 22.73
N MET A 169 2.01 -5.84 22.37
CA MET A 169 3.00 -6.57 23.13
C MET A 169 3.34 -5.69 24.34
N ILE A 170 2.71 -6.01 25.47
CA ILE A 170 3.16 -5.69 26.82
C ILE A 170 4.42 -6.49 27.08
#